data_353ef545fdac4b7f5ca9927f82be8c2f
#
_entry.id   353ef545fdac4b7f5ca9927f82be8c2f
#
_cell.length_a   1.000
_cell.length_b   1.000
_cell.length_c   1.000
_cell.angle_alpha   90.00
_cell.angle_beta   90.00
_cell.angle_gamma   90.00
#
_symmetry.space_group_name_H-M   'P 1'
#
loop_
_entity.id
_entity.type
_entity.pdbx_description
1 polymer ?
#
loop_
_entity_poly.entity_id
_entity_poly.type
_entity_poly.pdbx_seq_one_letter_code
_entity_poly.pdbx_strand_id
1 'polypeptide(L)'
;MNLQENIQRIKQVINLICEEKLPATPNDLIRTLPEELKSLLFKQWGAKQNPKWHPEGNSLKHILVVIKRAYHHYPDDVNMIMAALFHDLGKMDTYAINPKTGEPTAYGHENKSTDYVEQFKDWILTFEGTDIEEIKYLVKNHMKVKPSTWDAMRDTKKEPISSHPAFNKLMGFTDKLDGGGYNIEK
;
A
#
# COMPACT_ATOMS: atom_id res chain seq x y z
N MET A 1 -7.03 -5.21 36.14
CA MET A 1 -6.61 -4.45 34.93
C MET A 1 -5.13 -4.19 35.08
N ASN A 2 -4.31 -4.72 34.20
CA ASN A 2 -2.86 -4.60 34.34
C ASN A 2 -2.35 -3.26 33.72
N LEU A 3 -1.11 -2.90 34.01
CA LEU A 3 -0.50 -1.64 33.54
C LEU A 3 -0.50 -1.54 32.02
N GLN A 4 -0.32 -2.65 31.33
CA GLN A 4 -0.32 -2.72 29.85
C GLN A 4 -1.71 -2.41 29.26
N GLU A 5 -2.79 -2.95 29.84
CA GLU A 5 -4.16 -2.66 29.44
C GLU A 5 -4.52 -1.18 29.61
N ASN A 6 -4.06 -0.58 30.72
CA ASN A 6 -4.25 0.85 30.95
C ASN A 6 -3.49 1.72 29.95
N ILE A 7 -2.23 1.36 29.63
CA ILE A 7 -1.44 2.06 28.62
C ILE A 7 -2.11 1.98 27.24
N GLN A 8 -2.62 0.79 26.86
CA GLN A 8 -3.32 0.60 25.59
C GLN A 8 -4.61 1.44 25.54
N ARG A 9 -5.38 1.49 26.63
CA ARG A 9 -6.58 2.31 26.74
C ARG A 9 -6.29 3.81 26.68
N ILE A 10 -5.24 4.26 27.36
CA ILE A 10 -4.79 5.66 27.31
C ILE A 10 -4.36 6.03 25.89
N LYS A 11 -3.61 5.17 25.20
CA LYS A 11 -3.23 5.37 23.80
C LYS A 11 -4.46 5.46 22.88
N GLN A 12 -5.45 4.57 23.06
CA GLN A 12 -6.71 4.63 22.30
C GLN A 12 -7.48 5.93 22.55
N VAL A 13 -7.56 6.39 23.80
CA VAL A 13 -8.21 7.66 24.15
C VAL A 13 -7.45 8.86 23.59
N ILE A 14 -6.11 8.84 23.64
CA ILE A 14 -5.27 9.89 23.05
C ILE A 14 -5.46 9.93 21.53
N ASN A 15 -5.48 8.78 20.84
CA ASN A 15 -5.72 8.72 19.40
C ASN A 15 -7.12 9.25 19.03
N LEU A 16 -8.17 8.92 19.82
CA LEU A 16 -9.52 9.46 19.63
C LEU A 16 -9.64 10.98 19.86
N ILE A 17 -8.72 11.58 20.63
CA ILE A 17 -8.72 13.01 20.96
C ILE A 17 -7.79 13.81 20.02
N CYS A 18 -6.81 13.15 19.39
CA CYS A 18 -5.76 13.76 18.59
C CYS A 18 -5.71 13.14 17.19
N GLU A 19 -6.86 12.95 16.53
CA GLU A 19 -6.85 12.60 15.11
C GLU A 19 -6.18 13.71 14.31
N GLU A 20 -5.06 13.36 13.68
CA GLU A 20 -4.32 14.28 12.83
C GLU A 20 -4.89 14.24 11.40
N LYS A 21 -4.92 15.40 10.75
CA LYS A 21 -5.20 15.43 9.32
C LYS A 21 -4.03 14.82 8.57
N LEU A 22 -4.35 14.10 7.51
CA LEU A 22 -3.34 13.58 6.61
C LEU A 22 -2.45 14.77 6.10
N PRO A 23 -1.11 14.61 6.07
CA PRO A 23 -0.23 15.64 5.51
C PRO A 23 -0.64 16.05 4.10
N ALA A 24 -0.62 17.36 3.80
CA ALA A 24 -1.16 17.91 2.56
C ALA A 24 -0.39 17.50 1.29
N THR A 25 0.86 17.04 1.43
CA THR A 25 1.69 16.65 0.30
C THR A 25 2.36 15.30 0.51
N PRO A 26 2.71 14.59 -0.58
CA PRO A 26 3.51 13.35 -0.51
C PRO A 26 4.82 13.53 0.27
N ASN A 27 5.49 14.66 0.10
CA ASN A 27 6.76 14.92 0.77
C ASN A 27 6.58 15.09 2.29
N ASP A 28 5.49 15.73 2.70
CA ASP A 28 5.20 15.89 4.12
C ASP A 28 4.81 14.55 4.74
N LEU A 29 4.01 13.71 4.03
CA LEU A 29 3.74 12.34 4.48
C LEU A 29 5.04 11.55 4.71
N ILE A 30 5.99 11.58 3.77
CA ILE A 30 7.27 10.86 3.92
C ILE A 30 8.08 11.38 5.12
N ARG A 31 7.98 12.67 5.45
CA ARG A 31 8.67 13.24 6.63
C ARG A 31 8.07 12.77 7.96
N THR A 32 6.76 12.52 8.01
CA THR A 32 6.06 12.07 9.22
C THR A 32 6.20 10.58 9.49
N LEU A 33 6.72 9.78 8.54
CA LEU A 33 6.86 8.33 8.72
C LEU A 33 7.73 8.01 9.96
N PRO A 34 7.34 7.01 10.77
CA PRO A 34 8.22 6.42 11.77
C PRO A 34 9.55 5.97 11.14
N GLU A 35 10.65 6.08 11.87
CA GLU A 35 11.98 5.75 11.32
C GLU A 35 12.08 4.31 10.80
N GLU A 36 11.40 3.36 11.46
CA GLU A 36 11.34 1.98 11.00
C GLU A 36 10.61 1.87 9.65
N LEU A 37 9.50 2.58 9.47
CA LEU A 37 8.74 2.59 8.21
C LEU A 37 9.54 3.30 7.10
N LYS A 38 10.25 4.40 7.43
CA LYS A 38 11.19 5.03 6.49
C LYS A 38 12.27 4.05 6.03
N SER A 39 12.87 3.31 6.96
CA SER A 39 13.87 2.30 6.64
C SER A 39 13.34 1.24 5.70
N LEU A 40 12.12 0.72 5.95
CA LEU A 40 11.44 -0.23 5.07
C LEU A 40 11.18 0.35 3.68
N LEU A 41 10.72 1.60 3.61
CA LEU A 41 10.47 2.30 2.35
C LEU A 41 11.78 2.46 1.54
N PHE A 42 12.85 2.97 2.15
CA PHE A 42 14.11 3.19 1.45
C PHE A 42 14.82 1.88 1.08
N LYS A 43 14.63 0.80 1.84
CA LYS A 43 15.09 -0.56 1.49
C LYS A 43 14.57 -1.00 0.13
N GLN A 44 13.38 -0.51 -0.31
CA GLN A 44 12.80 -0.84 -1.61
C GLN A 44 13.62 -0.35 -2.82
N TRP A 45 14.63 0.50 -2.60
CA TRP A 45 15.62 0.86 -3.64
C TRP A 45 16.34 -0.37 -4.20
N GLY A 46 16.60 -1.40 -3.37
CA GLY A 46 17.24 -2.65 -3.75
C GLY A 46 16.37 -3.59 -4.60
N ALA A 47 15.04 -3.45 -4.52
CA ALA A 47 14.11 -4.28 -5.26
C ALA A 47 13.98 -3.78 -6.71
N LYS A 48 14.87 -4.25 -7.59
CA LYS A 48 14.80 -3.97 -9.03
C LYS A 48 13.52 -4.55 -9.62
N GLN A 49 12.96 -3.87 -10.60
CA GLN A 49 11.74 -4.29 -11.29
C GLN A 49 12.01 -4.48 -12.80
N ASN A 50 11.18 -5.30 -13.45
CA ASN A 50 11.29 -5.51 -14.88
C ASN A 50 10.96 -4.19 -15.62
N PRO A 51 11.90 -3.63 -16.44
CA PRO A 51 11.71 -2.33 -17.11
C PRO A 51 10.54 -2.31 -18.09
N LYS A 52 10.10 -3.47 -18.57
CA LYS A 52 8.93 -3.59 -19.45
C LYS A 52 7.64 -3.11 -18.77
N TRP A 53 7.51 -3.37 -17.48
CA TRP A 53 6.30 -3.07 -16.71
C TRP A 53 6.49 -1.90 -15.76
N HIS A 54 7.74 -1.66 -15.35
CA HIS A 54 8.14 -0.65 -14.37
C HIS A 54 9.34 0.14 -14.90
N PRO A 55 9.11 1.10 -15.81
CA PRO A 55 10.18 1.91 -16.41
C PRO A 55 10.93 2.78 -15.37
N GLU A 56 10.33 3.01 -14.20
CA GLU A 56 10.95 3.64 -13.04
C GLU A 56 12.14 2.85 -12.45
N GLY A 57 12.22 1.55 -12.71
CA GLY A 57 13.39 0.69 -12.48
C GLY A 57 13.50 0.03 -11.12
N ASN A 58 12.92 0.58 -10.05
CA ASN A 58 12.90 -0.07 -8.73
C ASN A 58 11.62 0.26 -7.93
N SER A 59 11.35 -0.58 -6.90
CA SER A 59 10.12 -0.50 -6.12
C SER A 59 9.98 0.81 -5.35
N LEU A 60 11.07 1.41 -4.83
CA LEU A 60 10.99 2.70 -4.15
C LEU A 60 10.43 3.80 -5.06
N LYS A 61 10.99 3.94 -6.26
CA LYS A 61 10.52 4.94 -7.22
C LYS A 61 9.06 4.70 -7.59
N HIS A 62 8.68 3.42 -7.78
CA HIS A 62 7.30 3.04 -8.06
C HIS A 62 6.37 3.49 -6.93
N ILE A 63 6.65 3.12 -5.69
CA ILE A 63 5.85 3.52 -4.53
C ILE A 63 5.69 5.05 -4.47
N LEU A 64 6.78 5.81 -4.66
CA LEU A 64 6.73 7.28 -4.62
C LEU A 64 5.85 7.87 -5.74
N VAL A 65 5.86 7.26 -6.93
CA VAL A 65 4.96 7.65 -8.04
C VAL A 65 3.51 7.33 -7.69
N VAL A 66 3.24 6.15 -7.15
CA VAL A 66 1.88 5.72 -6.76
C VAL A 66 1.31 6.62 -5.66
N ILE A 67 2.14 7.00 -4.64
CA ILE A 67 1.73 7.99 -3.62
C ILE A 67 1.37 9.34 -4.26
N LYS A 68 2.18 9.87 -5.18
CA LYS A 68 1.89 11.15 -5.85
C LYS A 68 0.56 11.10 -6.61
N ARG A 69 0.28 9.99 -7.31
CA ARG A 69 -1.00 9.78 -7.99
C ARG A 69 -2.16 9.68 -7.02
N ALA A 70 -1.97 9.01 -5.87
CA ALA A 70 -3.01 8.95 -4.85
C ALA A 70 -3.39 10.33 -4.36
N TYR A 71 -2.43 11.19 -4.06
CA TYR A 71 -2.69 12.60 -3.73
C TYR A 71 -3.34 13.41 -4.85
N HIS A 72 -3.08 13.08 -6.10
CA HIS A 72 -3.69 13.77 -7.24
C HIS A 72 -5.12 13.31 -7.51
N HIS A 73 -5.37 12.01 -7.52
CA HIS A 73 -6.67 11.44 -7.91
C HIS A 73 -7.64 11.27 -6.72
N TYR A 74 -7.12 11.15 -5.50
CA TYR A 74 -7.88 10.85 -4.28
C TYR A 74 -7.36 11.67 -3.10
N PRO A 75 -7.31 13.03 -3.21
CA PRO A 75 -6.65 13.90 -2.21
C PRO A 75 -7.27 13.79 -0.80
N ASP A 76 -8.56 13.45 -0.73
CA ASP A 76 -9.32 13.37 0.52
C ASP A 76 -9.56 11.91 0.97
N ASP A 77 -8.98 10.92 0.27
CA ASP A 77 -9.13 9.50 0.63
C ASP A 77 -7.84 8.99 1.27
N VAL A 78 -7.80 9.08 2.60
CA VAL A 78 -6.65 8.64 3.39
C VAL A 78 -6.33 7.15 3.18
N ASN A 79 -7.35 6.30 3.00
CA ASN A 79 -7.17 4.86 2.80
C ASN A 79 -6.49 4.55 1.46
N MET A 80 -6.84 5.28 0.39
CA MET A 80 -6.17 5.17 -0.90
C MET A 80 -4.72 5.62 -0.83
N ILE A 81 -4.42 6.70 -0.09
CA ILE A 81 -3.06 7.21 0.09
C ILE A 81 -2.22 6.25 0.92
N MET A 82 -2.78 5.70 2.01
CA MET A 82 -2.10 4.67 2.82
C MET A 82 -1.90 3.38 2.01
N ALA A 83 -2.89 2.92 1.26
CA ALA A 83 -2.72 1.78 0.37
C ALA A 83 -1.58 2.01 -0.65
N ALA A 84 -1.46 3.22 -1.20
CA ALA A 84 -0.38 3.60 -2.10
C ALA A 84 1.01 3.52 -1.44
N LEU A 85 1.13 3.91 -0.17
CA LEU A 85 2.37 3.79 0.60
C LEU A 85 2.75 2.33 0.85
N PHE A 86 1.77 1.50 1.22
CA PHE A 86 2.05 0.14 1.73
C PHE A 86 2.06 -0.95 0.66
N HIS A 87 1.39 -0.80 -0.52
CA HIS A 87 1.09 -1.90 -1.45
C HIS A 87 2.32 -2.76 -1.83
N ASP A 88 3.45 -2.14 -1.98
CA ASP A 88 4.69 -2.75 -2.48
C ASP A 88 5.83 -2.85 -1.45
N LEU A 89 5.60 -2.49 -0.19
CA LEU A 89 6.65 -2.51 0.86
C LEU A 89 7.21 -3.93 1.13
N GLY A 90 6.46 -4.96 0.81
CA GLY A 90 6.90 -6.35 0.93
C GLY A 90 7.82 -6.85 -0.18
N LYS A 91 8.04 -6.06 -1.26
CA LYS A 91 8.79 -6.54 -2.44
C LYS A 91 10.23 -6.91 -2.11
N MET A 92 10.92 -6.12 -1.28
CA MET A 92 12.32 -6.44 -0.94
C MET A 92 12.46 -7.71 -0.10
N ASP A 93 11.44 -8.04 0.70
CA ASP A 93 11.47 -9.24 1.55
C ASP A 93 11.16 -10.53 0.77
N THR A 94 10.48 -10.40 -0.37
CA THR A 94 10.12 -11.50 -1.26
C THR A 94 10.90 -11.47 -2.58
N TYR A 95 11.91 -10.59 -2.67
CA TYR A 95 12.70 -10.40 -3.87
C TYR A 95 13.49 -11.64 -4.25
N ALA A 96 13.40 -12.03 -5.50
CA ALA A 96 14.16 -13.12 -6.08
C ALA A 96 14.44 -12.87 -7.56
N ILE A 97 15.43 -13.56 -8.10
CA ILE A 97 15.65 -13.64 -9.55
C ILE A 97 15.04 -14.95 -10.04
N ASN A 98 14.15 -14.88 -11.01
CA ASN A 98 13.59 -16.07 -11.62
C ASN A 98 14.69 -16.86 -12.33
N PRO A 99 14.98 -18.11 -11.91
CA PRO A 99 16.11 -18.88 -12.46
C PRO A 99 15.95 -19.27 -13.93
N LYS A 100 14.71 -19.21 -14.46
CA LYS A 100 14.42 -19.57 -15.86
C LYS A 100 14.54 -18.37 -16.80
N THR A 101 14.18 -17.16 -16.32
CA THR A 101 14.14 -15.96 -17.19
C THR A 101 15.24 -14.96 -16.86
N GLY A 102 15.89 -15.06 -15.71
CA GLY A 102 16.83 -14.07 -15.20
C GLY A 102 16.19 -12.77 -14.74
N GLU A 103 14.84 -12.71 -14.75
CA GLU A 103 14.10 -11.50 -14.39
C GLU A 103 13.80 -11.39 -12.90
N PRO A 104 13.77 -10.18 -12.34
CA PRO A 104 13.38 -9.97 -10.95
C PRO A 104 11.91 -10.34 -10.72
N THR A 105 11.65 -10.95 -9.57
CA THR A 105 10.31 -11.33 -9.09
C THR A 105 10.18 -11.01 -7.61
N ALA A 106 8.94 -10.86 -7.16
CA ALA A 106 8.60 -10.64 -5.74
C ALA A 106 7.24 -11.29 -5.43
N TYR A 107 7.14 -12.62 -5.62
CA TYR A 107 5.89 -13.33 -5.40
C TYR A 107 5.46 -13.29 -3.93
N GLY A 108 4.18 -12.96 -3.69
CA GLY A 108 3.60 -12.93 -2.36
C GLY A 108 3.91 -11.63 -1.59
N HIS A 109 4.50 -10.62 -2.25
CA HIS A 109 4.78 -9.33 -1.61
C HIS A 109 3.52 -8.66 -1.07
N GLU A 110 2.36 -8.88 -1.70
CA GLU A 110 1.08 -8.34 -1.25
C GLU A 110 0.68 -8.84 0.14
N ASN A 111 1.04 -10.08 0.49
CA ASN A 111 0.80 -10.60 1.84
C ASN A 111 1.75 -9.93 2.85
N LYS A 112 3.04 -9.85 2.52
CA LYS A 112 4.03 -9.18 3.38
C LYS A 112 3.74 -7.70 3.55
N SER A 113 3.28 -7.02 2.50
CA SER A 113 2.80 -5.64 2.54
C SER A 113 1.60 -5.47 3.49
N THR A 114 0.67 -6.44 3.48
CA THR A 114 -0.48 -6.46 4.40
C THR A 114 -0.02 -6.64 5.87
N ASP A 115 1.00 -7.47 6.12
CA ASP A 115 1.60 -7.61 7.46
C ASP A 115 2.18 -6.27 7.95
N TYR A 116 2.78 -5.47 7.06
CA TYR A 116 3.27 -4.15 7.39
C TYR A 116 2.14 -3.15 7.71
N VAL A 117 0.99 -3.22 7.04
CA VAL A 117 -0.18 -2.42 7.45
C VAL A 117 -0.56 -2.73 8.90
N GLU A 118 -0.61 -4.00 9.28
CA GLU A 118 -0.91 -4.40 10.66
C GLU A 118 0.18 -3.96 11.65
N GLN A 119 1.46 -4.09 11.26
CA GLN A 119 2.60 -3.68 12.11
C GLN A 119 2.56 -2.18 12.43
N PHE A 120 2.17 -1.34 11.48
CA PHE A 120 2.13 0.11 11.63
C PHE A 120 0.73 0.69 11.86
N LYS A 121 -0.24 -0.15 12.23
CA LYS A 121 -1.63 0.27 12.40
C LYS A 121 -1.80 1.40 13.41
N ASP A 122 -1.05 1.39 14.53
CA ASP A 122 -1.14 2.43 15.55
C ASP A 122 -0.76 3.81 15.00
N TRP A 123 0.23 3.87 14.09
CA TRP A 123 0.58 5.09 13.38
C TRP A 123 -0.46 5.46 12.32
N ILE A 124 -0.96 4.51 11.55
CA ILE A 124 -1.99 4.76 10.54
C ILE A 124 -3.24 5.34 11.20
N LEU A 125 -3.66 4.79 12.34
CA LEU A 125 -4.84 5.22 13.10
C LEU A 125 -4.68 6.61 13.77
N THR A 126 -3.52 7.26 13.68
CA THR A 126 -3.41 8.67 14.08
C THR A 126 -4.09 9.61 13.08
N PHE A 127 -4.34 9.18 11.85
CA PHE A 127 -4.95 10.00 10.82
C PHE A 127 -6.47 9.80 10.78
N GLU A 128 -7.20 10.92 10.69
CA GLU A 128 -8.66 10.95 10.62
C GLU A 128 -9.19 10.15 9.41
N GLY A 129 -10.21 9.37 9.62
CA GLY A 129 -10.93 8.64 8.56
C GLY A 129 -10.24 7.36 8.08
N THR A 130 -9.19 6.87 8.76
CA THR A 130 -8.53 5.61 8.39
C THR A 130 -9.36 4.38 8.74
N ASP A 131 -9.41 3.44 7.82
CA ASP A 131 -9.96 2.10 7.99
C ASP A 131 -8.89 1.06 7.65
N ILE A 132 -8.36 0.40 8.68
CA ILE A 132 -7.28 -0.59 8.54
C ILE A 132 -7.70 -1.77 7.67
N GLU A 133 -8.93 -2.24 7.78
CA GLU A 133 -9.40 -3.39 6.98
C GLU A 133 -9.60 -3.00 5.52
N GLU A 134 -10.05 -1.79 5.22
CA GLU A 134 -10.09 -1.29 3.85
C GLU A 134 -8.67 -1.17 3.26
N ILE A 135 -7.72 -0.60 4.00
CA ILE A 135 -6.32 -0.48 3.56
C ILE A 135 -5.72 -1.87 3.29
N LYS A 136 -5.89 -2.82 4.22
CA LYS A 136 -5.42 -4.21 4.06
C LYS A 136 -6.06 -4.88 2.85
N TYR A 137 -7.35 -4.67 2.64
CA TYR A 137 -8.05 -5.20 1.47
C TYR A 137 -7.46 -4.67 0.15
N LEU A 138 -7.22 -3.36 0.05
CA LEU A 138 -6.61 -2.73 -1.12
C LEU A 138 -5.20 -3.28 -1.38
N VAL A 139 -4.34 -3.28 -0.36
CA VAL A 139 -2.96 -3.77 -0.43
C VAL A 139 -2.92 -5.26 -0.82
N LYS A 140 -3.73 -6.10 -0.21
CA LYS A 140 -3.72 -7.54 -0.44
C LYS A 140 -4.21 -7.95 -1.83
N ASN A 141 -5.07 -7.16 -2.42
CA ASN A 141 -5.74 -7.55 -3.67
C ASN A 141 -5.29 -6.77 -4.90
N HIS A 142 -4.41 -5.75 -4.76
CA HIS A 142 -4.00 -4.89 -5.88
C HIS A 142 -3.45 -5.67 -7.10
N MET A 143 -2.75 -6.78 -6.88
CA MET A 143 -2.23 -7.63 -7.96
C MET A 143 -3.32 -8.51 -8.61
N LYS A 144 -4.42 -8.79 -7.90
CA LYS A 144 -5.45 -9.74 -8.37
C LYS A 144 -6.39 -9.14 -9.40
N VAL A 145 -6.59 -7.82 -9.36
CA VAL A 145 -7.53 -7.13 -10.27
C VAL A 145 -6.84 -6.53 -11.50
N LYS A 146 -5.55 -6.79 -11.70
CA LYS A 146 -4.88 -6.47 -12.97
C LYS A 146 -5.55 -7.27 -14.11
N PRO A 147 -5.85 -6.65 -15.28
CA PRO A 147 -6.71 -7.26 -16.30
C PRO A 147 -6.36 -8.70 -16.63
N SER A 148 -5.09 -8.99 -16.95
CA SER A 148 -4.65 -10.34 -17.30
C SER A 148 -4.83 -11.38 -16.18
N THR A 149 -4.73 -10.94 -14.91
CA THR A 149 -4.92 -11.81 -13.74
C THR A 149 -6.41 -12.00 -13.47
N TRP A 150 -7.17 -10.91 -13.52
CA TRP A 150 -8.60 -10.90 -13.24
C TRP A 150 -9.36 -11.74 -14.25
N ASP A 151 -9.08 -11.56 -15.57
CA ASP A 151 -9.77 -12.30 -16.63
C ASP A 151 -9.53 -13.80 -16.55
N ALA A 152 -8.32 -14.21 -16.18
CA ALA A 152 -7.96 -15.63 -16.01
C ALA A 152 -8.47 -16.25 -14.69
N MET A 153 -8.98 -15.44 -13.76
CA MET A 153 -9.41 -15.93 -12.44
C MET A 153 -10.79 -16.57 -12.49
N ARG A 154 -10.98 -17.69 -11.77
CA ARG A 154 -12.28 -18.36 -11.62
C ARG A 154 -13.25 -17.48 -10.81
N ASP A 155 -14.53 -17.53 -11.13
CA ASP A 155 -15.57 -16.72 -10.46
C ASP A 155 -15.64 -16.94 -8.94
N THR A 156 -15.47 -18.19 -8.49
CA THR A 156 -15.40 -18.52 -7.05
C THR A 156 -14.26 -17.82 -6.29
N LYS A 157 -13.22 -17.36 -7.01
CA LYS A 157 -12.13 -16.54 -6.43
C LYS A 157 -12.35 -15.06 -6.63
N LYS A 158 -13.10 -14.67 -7.66
CA LYS A 158 -13.49 -13.27 -7.92
C LYS A 158 -14.51 -12.78 -6.89
N GLU A 159 -15.52 -13.63 -6.60
CA GLU A 159 -16.64 -13.26 -5.74
C GLU A 159 -16.23 -12.67 -4.38
N PRO A 160 -15.34 -13.29 -3.58
CA PRO A 160 -14.92 -12.70 -2.29
C PRO A 160 -14.21 -11.36 -2.43
N ILE A 161 -13.65 -11.07 -3.61
CA ILE A 161 -12.99 -9.78 -3.88
C ILE A 161 -14.03 -8.78 -4.36
N SER A 162 -14.86 -9.13 -5.34
CA SER A 162 -15.83 -8.23 -5.97
C SER A 162 -17.03 -7.89 -5.09
N SER A 163 -17.36 -8.73 -4.11
CA SER A 163 -18.43 -8.45 -3.15
C SER A 163 -18.04 -7.49 -2.03
N HIS A 164 -16.75 -7.17 -1.90
CA HIS A 164 -16.28 -6.25 -0.87
C HIS A 164 -16.71 -4.80 -1.15
N PRO A 165 -17.17 -4.00 -0.14
CA PRO A 165 -17.61 -2.62 -0.34
C PRO A 165 -16.58 -1.72 -1.03
N ALA A 166 -15.29 -1.92 -0.75
CA ALA A 166 -14.19 -1.16 -1.35
C ALA A 166 -13.74 -1.68 -2.74
N PHE A 167 -14.50 -2.58 -3.39
CA PHE A 167 -14.09 -3.13 -4.70
C PHE A 167 -13.87 -2.06 -5.77
N ASN A 168 -14.75 -1.07 -5.85
CA ASN A 168 -14.59 0.03 -6.81
C ASN A 168 -13.33 0.87 -6.52
N LYS A 169 -12.95 1.05 -5.25
CA LYS A 169 -11.69 1.69 -4.88
C LYS A 169 -10.49 0.84 -5.31
N LEU A 170 -10.56 -0.49 -5.14
CA LEU A 170 -9.52 -1.41 -5.59
C LEU A 170 -9.32 -1.35 -7.12
N MET A 171 -10.39 -1.31 -7.88
CA MET A 171 -10.32 -1.12 -9.34
C MET A 171 -9.68 0.22 -9.70
N GLY A 172 -10.12 1.30 -9.05
CA GLY A 172 -9.53 2.64 -9.23
C GLY A 172 -8.05 2.70 -8.81
N PHE A 173 -7.68 2.00 -7.74
CA PHE A 173 -6.29 1.89 -7.30
C PHE A 173 -5.42 1.27 -8.41
N THR A 174 -5.83 0.14 -8.94
CA THR A 174 -5.06 -0.59 -9.97
C THR A 174 -5.00 0.17 -11.28
N ASP A 175 -6.09 0.79 -11.71
CA ASP A 175 -6.17 1.52 -12.98
C ASP A 175 -5.42 2.86 -12.94
N LYS A 176 -5.71 3.70 -11.94
CA LYS A 176 -5.22 5.08 -11.88
C LYS A 176 -3.90 5.24 -11.12
N LEU A 177 -3.61 4.38 -10.13
CA LEU A 177 -2.44 4.56 -9.29
C LEU A 177 -1.31 3.62 -9.66
N ASP A 178 -1.52 2.31 -9.62
CA ASP A 178 -0.48 1.30 -9.83
C ASP A 178 -0.24 1.01 -11.33
N GLY A 179 -1.27 1.02 -12.17
CA GLY A 179 -1.20 0.63 -13.59
C GLY A 179 -0.79 1.73 -14.58
N GLY A 180 -0.79 2.98 -14.19
CA GLY A 180 -0.71 4.14 -15.09
C GLY A 180 0.65 4.47 -15.74
N GLY A 181 1.70 3.62 -15.66
CA GLY A 181 3.03 3.96 -16.21
C GLY A 181 3.66 5.18 -15.51
N TYR A 182 4.64 5.84 -16.13
CA TYR A 182 5.35 7.00 -15.54
C TYR A 182 4.59 8.33 -15.62
N ASN A 183 3.45 8.38 -16.30
CA ASN A 183 2.72 9.62 -16.56
C ASN A 183 1.78 9.94 -15.39
N ILE A 184 2.07 10.99 -14.63
CA ILE A 184 1.29 11.42 -13.45
C ILE A 184 -0.07 12.01 -13.85
N GLU A 185 -0.21 12.43 -15.12
CA GLU A 185 -1.42 13.10 -15.66
C GLU A 185 -2.42 12.14 -16.32
N LYS A 186 -2.16 10.85 -16.28
CA LYS A 186 -3.07 9.82 -16.74
C LYS A 186 -3.67 9.11 -15.55
#